data_f0d57b4008a914dc284ab6478b5e47b6
#
_entry.id   f0d57b4008a914dc284ab6478b5e47b6
#
_cell.length_a   1.000
_cell.length_b   1.000
_cell.length_c   1.000
_cell.angle_alpha   90.00
_cell.angle_beta   90.00
_cell.angle_gamma   90.00
#
_symmetry.space_group_name_H-M   'P 1'
#
loop_
_entity.id
_entity.type
_entity.pdbx_description
1 polymer ?
#
loop_
_entity_poly.entity_id
_entity_poly.type
_entity_poly.pdbx_seq_one_letter_code
_entity_poly.pdbx_strand_id
1 'polypeptide(L)'
;IRDRNRKMLKINELDSYLKNKGVPEDSYSINEVNDESLCIVEENKKWHIFYSERGLRTEEYCCQDEHLAILYFINRLSKMLKFSFE
;
A
#
# COMPACT_ATOMS: atom_id res chain seq x y z
N ILE A 1 -1.65 -26.97 0.58
CA ILE A 1 -0.74 -27.18 -0.34
C ILE A 1 -0.14 -26.02 -0.92
N ARG A 2 -0.66 -25.46 -1.91
CA ARG A 2 -0.04 -24.33 -2.42
C ARG A 2 -0.16 -23.18 -1.53
N ASP A 3 -1.12 -23.17 -0.66
CA ASP A 3 -1.26 -22.07 0.23
C ASP A 3 -0.13 -21.95 1.19
N ARG A 4 0.45 -23.05 1.58
CA ARG A 4 1.51 -22.90 2.54
C ARG A 4 2.75 -22.37 1.90
N ASN A 5 2.82 -22.38 0.59
CA ASN A 5 3.94 -21.77 -0.07
C ASN A 5 3.69 -20.31 -0.35
N ARG A 6 2.49 -19.87 -0.14
CA ARG A 6 2.19 -18.50 -0.40
C ARG A 6 2.75 -17.65 0.72
N LYS A 7 3.66 -16.80 0.40
CA LYS A 7 4.25 -15.94 1.38
C LYS A 7 3.35 -14.74 1.62
N MET A 8 3.27 -14.32 2.87
CA MET A 8 2.62 -13.08 3.18
C MET A 8 3.56 -11.97 2.74
N LEU A 9 3.05 -11.08 1.93
CA LEU A 9 3.86 -9.99 1.41
C LEU A 9 4.25 -9.06 2.56
N LYS A 10 5.51 -8.70 2.60
CA LYS A 10 6.01 -7.80 3.62
C LYS A 10 6.26 -6.42 3.05
N ILE A 11 6.33 -5.43 3.93
CA ILE A 11 6.45 -4.05 3.48
C ILE A 11 7.71 -3.84 2.63
N ASN A 12 8.79 -4.52 2.96
CA ASN A 12 10.02 -4.35 2.19
C ASN A 12 9.98 -5.05 0.84
N GLU A 13 8.93 -5.82 0.57
CA GLU A 13 8.74 -6.48 -0.72
C GLU A 13 7.65 -5.80 -1.54
N LEU A 14 6.92 -4.90 -0.94
CA LEU A 14 5.76 -4.31 -1.57
C LEU A 14 6.11 -3.52 -2.83
N ASP A 15 7.19 -2.75 -2.77
CA ASP A 15 7.59 -1.94 -3.91
C ASP A 15 7.89 -2.80 -5.13
N SER A 16 8.67 -3.88 -4.93
CA SER A 16 8.98 -4.79 -6.02
C SER A 16 7.72 -5.47 -6.56
N TYR A 17 6.83 -5.85 -5.65
CA TYR A 17 5.59 -6.47 -6.06
C TYR A 17 4.79 -5.55 -6.97
N LEU A 18 4.66 -4.28 -6.59
CA LEU A 18 3.89 -3.34 -7.37
C LEU A 18 4.56 -3.03 -8.71
N LYS A 19 5.88 -2.92 -8.71
CA LYS A 19 6.60 -2.68 -9.96
C LYS A 19 6.44 -3.84 -10.92
N ASN A 20 6.48 -5.06 -10.41
CA ASN A 20 6.30 -6.23 -11.24
C ASN A 20 4.90 -6.32 -11.83
N LYS A 21 3.93 -5.70 -11.17
CA LYS A 21 2.58 -5.68 -11.69
C LYS A 21 2.32 -4.51 -12.62
N GLY A 22 3.31 -3.67 -12.83
CA GLY A 22 3.15 -2.55 -13.75
C GLY A 22 2.47 -1.33 -13.17
N VAL A 23 2.42 -1.23 -11.84
CA VAL A 23 1.79 -0.09 -11.19
C VAL A 23 2.69 1.13 -11.33
N PRO A 24 2.16 2.28 -11.74
CA PRO A 24 2.99 3.48 -11.87
C PRO A 24 3.62 3.87 -10.55
N GLU A 25 4.91 4.15 -10.57
CA GLU A 25 5.63 4.41 -9.33
C GLU A 25 5.20 5.70 -8.65
N ASP A 26 4.70 6.66 -9.39
CA ASP A 26 4.30 7.92 -8.79
C ASP A 26 2.88 7.88 -8.24
N SER A 27 2.21 6.73 -8.32
CA SER A 27 0.86 6.61 -7.78
C SER A 27 0.84 6.19 -6.32
N TYR A 28 1.98 5.79 -5.76
CA TYR A 28 2.02 5.31 -4.38
C TYR A 28 3.33 5.69 -3.71
N SER A 29 3.31 5.65 -2.38
CA SER A 29 4.51 5.91 -1.58
C SER A 29 4.53 4.92 -0.43
N ILE A 30 5.71 4.38 -0.14
CA ILE A 30 5.88 3.39 0.93
C ILE A 30 6.87 3.94 1.92
N ASN A 31 6.42 4.08 3.18
CA ASN A 31 7.22 4.62 4.28
C ASN A 31 7.73 6.04 4.02
N GLU A 32 7.01 6.75 3.17
CA GLU A 32 7.25 8.17 2.94
C GLU A 32 5.95 8.77 2.45
N VAL A 33 5.86 10.07 2.49
CA VAL A 33 4.65 10.78 2.10
C VAL A 33 4.96 11.68 0.93
N ASN A 34 4.37 11.37 -0.22
CA ASN A 34 4.48 12.21 -1.40
C ASN A 34 3.08 12.63 -1.81
N ASP A 35 2.96 13.88 -2.24
CA ASP A 35 1.66 14.40 -2.66
C ASP A 35 1.17 13.67 -3.90
N GLU A 36 -0.15 13.59 -4.02
CA GLU A 36 -0.81 12.99 -5.17
C GLU A 36 -0.50 11.51 -5.28
N SER A 37 -0.38 10.84 -4.13
CA SER A 37 -0.14 9.41 -4.13
C SER A 37 -0.82 8.75 -2.94
N LEU A 38 -1.07 7.46 -3.06
CA LEU A 38 -1.58 6.67 -1.95
C LEU A 38 -0.40 6.22 -1.11
N CYS A 39 -0.41 6.55 0.15
CA CYS A 39 0.73 6.31 1.04
C CYS A 39 0.43 5.23 2.05
N ILE A 40 1.44 4.45 2.38
CA ILE A 40 1.38 3.50 3.47
C ILE A 40 2.64 3.73 4.31
N VAL A 41 2.44 4.13 5.56
CA VAL A 41 3.55 4.45 6.45
C VAL A 41 3.31 3.86 7.82
N GLU A 42 4.39 3.56 8.52
CA GLU A 42 4.33 3.09 9.88
C GLU A 42 4.67 4.23 10.82
N GLU A 43 3.75 4.54 11.74
CA GLU A 43 3.94 5.59 12.72
C GLU A 43 3.42 5.08 14.06
N ASN A 44 4.22 5.23 15.10
CA ASN A 44 3.79 4.81 16.46
C ASN A 44 3.33 3.36 16.49
N LYS A 45 4.05 2.50 15.78
CA LYS A 45 3.77 1.06 15.75
C LYS A 45 2.42 0.72 15.15
N LYS A 46 1.90 1.62 14.34
CA LYS A 46 0.67 1.37 13.60
C LYS A 46 0.90 1.70 12.14
N TRP A 47 0.14 1.07 11.28
CA TRP A 47 0.21 1.33 9.86
C TRP A 47 -0.89 2.30 9.48
N HIS A 48 -0.53 3.31 8.68
CA HIS A 48 -1.46 4.33 8.22
C HIS A 48 -1.50 4.31 6.72
N ILE A 49 -2.69 4.21 6.15
CA ILE A 49 -2.88 4.25 4.71
C ILE A 49 -3.78 5.44 4.40
N PHE A 50 -3.34 6.31 3.53
CA PHE A 50 -4.08 7.51 3.19
C PHE A 50 -3.65 8.04 1.84
N TYR A 51 -4.51 8.83 1.24
CA TYR A 51 -4.13 9.53 0.02
C TYR A 51 -3.63 10.91 0.44
N SER A 52 -2.47 11.29 -0.08
CA SER A 52 -1.86 12.57 0.26
C SER A 52 -2.13 13.54 -0.86
N GLU A 53 -2.71 14.69 -0.51
CA GLU A 53 -3.04 15.69 -1.49
C GLU A 53 -2.79 17.05 -0.88
N ARG A 54 -1.89 17.82 -1.48
CA ARG A 54 -1.59 19.18 -1.02
C ARG A 54 -1.24 19.22 0.46
N GLY A 55 -0.49 18.22 0.91
CA GLY A 55 -0.07 18.17 2.29
C GLY A 55 -1.12 17.65 3.27
N LEU A 56 -2.29 17.27 2.77
CA LEU A 56 -3.36 16.76 3.62
C LEU A 56 -3.51 15.27 3.45
N ARG A 57 -3.82 14.59 4.55
CA ARG A 57 -4.11 13.17 4.53
C ARG A 57 -5.61 12.99 4.43
N THR A 58 -6.06 12.28 3.41
CA THR A 58 -7.48 12.06 3.23
C THR A 58 -7.80 10.59 3.34
N GLU A 59 -8.98 10.30 3.93
CA GLU A 59 -9.47 8.94 4.05
C GLU A 59 -8.44 8.03 4.70
N GLU A 60 -7.91 8.45 5.82
CA GLU A 60 -6.87 7.69 6.50
C GLU A 60 -7.43 6.46 7.19
N TYR A 61 -6.74 5.33 7.01
CA TYR A 61 -7.08 4.07 7.64
C TYR A 61 -5.88 3.62 8.45
N CYS A 62 -6.11 3.16 9.66
CA CYS A 62 -5.03 2.72 10.55
C CYS A 62 -5.27 1.29 11.00
N CYS A 63 -4.19 0.53 11.13
CA CYS A 63 -4.28 -0.79 11.72
C CYS A 63 -2.92 -1.17 12.26
N GLN A 64 -2.88 -2.22 13.09
CA GLN A 64 -1.64 -2.64 13.71
C GLN A 64 -0.96 -3.79 13.01
N ASP A 65 -1.69 -4.44 12.11
CA ASP A 65 -1.19 -5.64 11.44
C ASP A 65 -0.63 -5.28 10.08
N GLU A 66 0.66 -5.55 9.87
CA GLU A 66 1.32 -5.20 8.61
C GLU A 66 0.66 -5.88 7.42
N HIS A 67 0.32 -7.15 7.57
CA HIS A 67 -0.27 -7.90 6.46
C HIS A 67 -1.63 -7.32 6.06
N LEU A 68 -2.45 -7.01 7.05
CA LEU A 68 -3.77 -6.42 6.76
C LEU A 68 -3.61 -5.04 6.15
N ALA A 69 -2.60 -4.29 6.61
CA ALA A 69 -2.36 -2.97 6.06
C ALA A 69 -2.01 -3.07 4.59
N ILE A 70 -1.16 -4.02 4.24
CA ILE A 70 -0.74 -4.19 2.85
C ILE A 70 -1.93 -4.62 1.99
N LEU A 71 -2.75 -5.52 2.48
CA LEU A 71 -3.93 -5.95 1.73
C LEU A 71 -4.88 -4.79 1.50
N TYR A 72 -5.08 -3.98 2.53
CA TYR A 72 -5.95 -2.82 2.40
C TYR A 72 -5.36 -1.82 1.39
N PHE A 73 -4.05 -1.63 1.47
CA PHE A 73 -3.36 -0.70 0.58
C PHE A 73 -3.50 -1.15 -0.88
N ILE A 74 -3.24 -2.42 -1.13
CA ILE A 74 -3.33 -2.95 -2.49
C ILE A 74 -4.75 -2.84 -3.03
N ASN A 75 -5.72 -3.18 -2.20
CA ASN A 75 -7.11 -3.12 -2.63
C ASN A 75 -7.52 -1.69 -2.97
N ARG A 76 -7.11 -0.74 -2.13
CA ARG A 76 -7.45 0.65 -2.36
C ARG A 76 -6.74 1.20 -3.59
N LEU A 77 -5.47 0.82 -3.77
CA LEU A 77 -4.71 1.24 -4.93
C LEU A 77 -5.33 0.68 -6.21
N SER A 78 -5.77 -0.56 -6.16
CA SER A 78 -6.41 -1.20 -7.29
C SER A 78 -7.66 -0.43 -7.70
N LYS A 79 -8.47 -0.05 -6.74
CA LYS A 79 -9.69 0.70 -7.05
C LYS A 79 -9.37 2.10 -7.56
N MET A 80 -8.37 2.73 -6.97
CA MET A 80 -8.00 4.07 -7.36
C MET A 80 -7.52 4.11 -8.80
N LEU A 81 -6.75 3.12 -9.21
CA LEU A 81 -6.19 3.06 -10.54
C LEU A 81 -7.01 2.22 -11.51
N LYS A 82 -8.09 1.60 -11.02
CA LYS A 82 -8.88 0.68 -11.82
C LYS A 82 -7.98 -0.38 -12.43
N PHE A 83 -7.15 -0.95 -11.61
CA PHE A 83 -6.10 -1.87 -12.00
C PHE A 83 -6.33 -3.22 -11.32
N SER A 84 -6.15 -4.30 -12.08
CA SER A 84 -6.31 -5.64 -11.53
C SER A 84 -4.93 -6.22 -11.23
N PHE A 85 -4.79 -6.80 -10.03
CA PHE A 85 -3.54 -7.43 -9.63
C PHE A 85 -3.56 -8.93 -9.88
N GLU A 86 -4.59 -9.44 -10.50
CA GLU A 86 -4.66 -10.87 -10.77
C GLU A 86 -4.22 -11.23 -12.17
#